data_58f2ac82cf2edb7bd1eb4c651d9f294e
#
_entry.id   58f2ac82cf2edb7bd1eb4c651d9f294e
#
_cell.length_a   1.000
_cell.length_b   1.000
_cell.length_c   1.000
_cell.angle_alpha   90.00
_cell.angle_beta   90.00
_cell.angle_gamma   90.00
#
_symmetry.space_group_name_H-M   'P 1'
#
loop_
_entity.id
_entity.type
_entity.pdbx_description
1 polymer ?
#
loop_
_entity_poly.entity_id
_entity_poly.type
_entity_poly.pdbx_seq_one_letter_code
_entity_poly.pdbx_strand_id
1 'polypeptide(L)'
;LYVGTVRRTLKHPILMMLLAFLIAGGTAYWFNKLPASFVPIEDQGYAILGCVLDDAASLERTEKTLAKIYDVLEKTPGVRQWWTIGGMSLLDGSTVPNAATMYVMLDSMEHRQSDPQQSLW
;
A
#
# COMPACT_ATOMS: atom_id res chain seq x y z
N LEU A 1 -22.62 13.59 -42.84
CA LEU A 1 -22.60 12.44 -41.90
C LEU A 1 -23.45 12.70 -40.67
N TYR A 2 -23.26 13.78 -39.90
CA TYR A 2 -23.95 14.10 -38.67
C TYR A 2 -25.49 14.13 -38.78
N VAL A 3 -26.04 14.88 -39.76
CA VAL A 3 -27.49 15.02 -39.96
C VAL A 3 -28.15 13.67 -40.28
N GLY A 4 -27.46 12.82 -41.04
CA GLY A 4 -27.96 11.48 -41.37
C GLY A 4 -28.04 10.56 -40.17
N THR A 5 -27.04 10.62 -39.27
CA THR A 5 -27.03 9.85 -38.03
C THR A 5 -28.13 10.30 -37.08
N VAL A 6 -28.27 11.61 -36.88
CA VAL A 6 -29.33 12.18 -36.03
C VAL A 6 -30.73 11.81 -36.52
N ARG A 7 -30.96 11.90 -37.82
CA ARG A 7 -32.25 11.52 -38.41
C ARG A 7 -32.56 10.04 -38.23
N ARG A 8 -31.56 9.16 -38.30
CA ARG A 8 -31.71 7.71 -38.07
C ARG A 8 -32.00 7.39 -36.59
N THR A 9 -31.31 8.06 -35.69
CA THR A 9 -31.54 7.96 -34.25
C THR A 9 -32.97 8.38 -33.86
N LEU A 10 -33.44 9.48 -34.41
CA LEU A 10 -34.82 9.97 -34.17
C LEU A 10 -35.93 9.09 -34.77
N LYS A 11 -35.61 8.29 -35.76
CA LYS A 11 -36.58 7.34 -36.33
C LYS A 11 -36.90 6.14 -35.46
N HIS A 12 -35.96 5.77 -34.56
CA HIS A 12 -36.10 4.60 -33.71
C HIS A 12 -35.84 4.95 -32.23
N PRO A 13 -36.65 5.81 -31.60
CA PRO A 13 -36.41 6.32 -30.26
C PRO A 13 -36.37 5.19 -29.20
N ILE A 14 -37.26 4.21 -29.31
CA ILE A 14 -37.32 3.06 -28.39
C ILE A 14 -36.05 2.23 -28.44
N LEU A 15 -35.54 1.96 -29.63
CA LEU A 15 -34.32 1.18 -29.84
C LEU A 15 -33.09 1.93 -29.22
N MET A 16 -33.05 3.26 -29.42
CA MET A 16 -31.97 4.07 -28.86
C MET A 16 -32.04 4.13 -27.33
N MET A 17 -33.25 4.18 -26.76
CA MET A 17 -33.43 4.14 -25.33
C MET A 17 -33.02 2.80 -24.71
N LEU A 18 -33.37 1.68 -25.35
CA LEU A 18 -32.92 0.35 -24.96
C LEU A 18 -31.38 0.23 -25.01
N LEU A 19 -30.77 0.73 -26.09
CA LEU A 19 -29.32 0.75 -26.25
C LEU A 19 -28.63 1.58 -25.12
N ALA A 20 -29.19 2.74 -24.81
CA ALA A 20 -28.69 3.59 -23.74
C ALA A 20 -28.79 2.89 -22.36
N PHE A 21 -29.92 2.24 -22.06
CA PHE A 21 -30.08 1.45 -20.84
C PHE A 21 -29.12 0.26 -20.78
N LEU A 22 -28.88 -0.42 -21.90
CA LEU A 22 -27.95 -1.54 -21.96
C LEU A 22 -26.51 -1.08 -21.71
N ILE A 23 -26.10 0.05 -22.28
CA ILE A 23 -24.78 0.63 -22.04
C ILE A 23 -24.66 1.08 -20.59
N ALA A 24 -25.65 1.80 -20.06
CA ALA A 24 -25.64 2.26 -18.66
C ALA A 24 -25.62 1.10 -17.67
N GLY A 25 -26.43 0.07 -17.88
CA GLY A 25 -26.46 -1.14 -17.06
C GLY A 25 -25.16 -1.94 -17.15
N GLY A 26 -24.59 -2.07 -18.34
CA GLY A 26 -23.28 -2.70 -18.56
C GLY A 26 -22.16 -1.95 -17.84
N THR A 27 -22.16 -0.63 -17.93
CA THR A 27 -21.19 0.22 -17.22
C THR A 27 -21.31 0.06 -15.70
N ALA A 28 -22.52 0.13 -15.17
CA ALA A 28 -22.77 -0.06 -13.74
C ALA A 28 -22.32 -1.45 -13.25
N TYR A 29 -22.58 -2.48 -14.02
CA TYR A 29 -22.13 -3.85 -13.73
C TYR A 29 -20.60 -3.95 -13.66
N TRP A 30 -19.90 -3.39 -14.65
CA TRP A 30 -18.44 -3.39 -14.67
C TRP A 30 -17.86 -2.53 -13.55
N PHE A 31 -18.46 -1.38 -13.25
CA PHE A 31 -18.02 -0.51 -12.15
C PHE A 31 -18.07 -1.22 -10.78
N ASN A 32 -19.11 -2.03 -10.55
CA ASN A 32 -19.21 -2.81 -9.31
C ASN A 32 -18.18 -3.94 -9.19
N LYS A 33 -17.58 -4.36 -10.31
CA LYS A 33 -16.51 -5.37 -10.32
C LYS A 33 -15.11 -4.80 -10.21
N LEU A 34 -14.95 -3.50 -10.41
CA LEU A 34 -13.66 -2.86 -10.23
C LEU A 34 -13.31 -2.83 -8.73
N PRO A 35 -12.11 -3.25 -8.35
CA PRO A 35 -11.67 -3.11 -6.97
C PRO A 35 -11.68 -1.64 -6.59
N ALA A 36 -12.41 -1.30 -5.53
CA ALA A 36 -12.54 0.07 -5.02
C ALA A 36 -11.27 0.49 -4.24
N SER A 37 -10.09 0.20 -4.78
CA SER A 37 -8.83 0.64 -4.22
C SER A 37 -8.32 1.83 -5.02
N PHE A 38 -8.29 2.99 -4.38
CA PHE A 38 -7.76 4.21 -4.99
C PHE A 38 -6.24 4.14 -5.19
N VAL A 39 -5.55 3.40 -4.33
CA VAL A 39 -4.12 3.12 -4.43
C VAL A 39 -3.96 1.61 -4.35
N PRO A 40 -3.44 0.95 -5.39
CA PRO A 40 -3.09 -0.46 -5.27
C PRO A 40 -2.04 -0.61 -4.17
N ILE A 41 -2.21 -1.60 -3.33
CA ILE A 41 -1.21 -1.95 -2.34
C ILE A 41 -0.04 -2.55 -3.13
N GLU A 42 1.02 -1.76 -3.27
CA GLU A 42 2.25 -2.18 -3.96
C GLU A 42 3.27 -2.63 -2.93
N ASP A 43 3.83 -3.80 -3.15
CA ASP A 43 5.00 -4.24 -2.40
C ASP A 43 6.22 -3.48 -2.89
N GLN A 44 6.61 -2.44 -2.16
CA GLN A 44 7.75 -1.59 -2.50
C GLN A 44 9.09 -2.22 -2.08
N GLY A 45 9.09 -3.43 -1.53
CA GLY A 45 10.29 -4.13 -1.10
C GLY A 45 10.92 -3.55 0.17
N TYR A 46 10.22 -2.70 0.89
CA TYR A 46 10.67 -2.20 2.19
C TYR A 46 9.50 -2.01 3.15
N ALA A 47 9.81 -2.04 4.44
CA ALA A 47 8.89 -1.69 5.52
C ALA A 47 9.51 -0.59 6.40
N ILE A 48 8.65 0.27 6.95
CA ILE A 48 9.07 1.30 7.89
C ILE A 48 8.54 0.91 9.28
N LEU A 49 9.44 0.81 10.25
CA LEU A 49 9.12 0.51 11.63
C LEU A 49 9.39 1.75 12.49
N GLY A 50 8.39 2.18 13.25
CA GLY A 50 8.53 3.18 14.29
C GLY A 50 8.67 2.50 15.66
N CYS A 51 9.71 2.83 16.40
CA CYS A 51 9.88 2.43 17.78
C CYS A 51 9.74 3.68 18.66
N VAL A 52 8.73 3.70 19.52
CA VAL A 52 8.49 4.81 20.46
C VAL A 52 8.41 4.23 21.86
N LEU A 53 9.24 4.73 22.74
CA LEU A 53 9.26 4.38 24.15
C LEU A 53 8.53 5.47 24.97
N ASP A 54 8.36 5.23 26.26
CA ASP A 54 7.79 6.22 27.18
C ASP A 54 8.55 7.55 27.15
N ASP A 55 7.87 8.66 27.34
CA ASP A 55 8.41 10.03 27.22
C ASP A 55 9.66 10.31 28.04
N ALA A 56 9.88 9.55 29.12
CA ALA A 56 11.07 9.69 30.01
C ALA A 56 12.24 8.77 29.59
N ALA A 57 12.14 8.05 28.47
CA ALA A 57 13.18 7.14 28.01
C ALA A 57 14.38 7.92 27.45
N SER A 58 15.58 7.58 27.92
CA SER A 58 16.82 8.11 27.37
C SER A 58 17.16 7.42 26.04
N LEU A 59 18.00 8.08 25.24
CA LEU A 59 18.49 7.51 23.96
C LEU A 59 19.17 6.14 24.19
N GLU A 60 19.94 6.00 25.31
CA GLU A 60 20.58 4.72 25.65
C GLU A 60 19.57 3.58 25.85
N ARG A 61 18.40 3.90 26.49
CA ARG A 61 17.33 2.92 26.67
C ARG A 61 16.67 2.56 25.33
N THR A 62 16.52 3.54 24.46
CA THR A 62 16.03 3.33 23.08
C THR A 62 16.99 2.41 22.31
N GLU A 63 18.29 2.65 22.38
CA GLU A 63 19.31 1.80 21.73
C GLU A 63 19.30 0.36 22.26
N LYS A 64 19.14 0.16 23.57
CA LYS A 64 19.00 -1.20 24.15
C LYS A 64 17.75 -1.92 23.66
N THR A 65 16.68 -1.20 23.41
CA THR A 65 15.45 -1.78 22.83
C THR A 65 15.65 -2.11 21.36
N LEU A 66 16.30 -1.22 20.62
CA LEU A 66 16.65 -1.45 19.23
C LEU A 66 17.52 -2.69 19.03
N ALA A 67 18.48 -2.94 19.92
CA ALA A 67 19.30 -4.14 19.87
C ALA A 67 18.46 -5.43 19.89
N LYS A 68 17.38 -5.47 20.68
CA LYS A 68 16.46 -6.62 20.71
C LYS A 68 15.68 -6.75 19.40
N ILE A 69 15.33 -5.62 18.77
CA ILE A 69 14.64 -5.61 17.47
C ILE A 69 15.60 -6.12 16.38
N TYR A 70 16.88 -5.75 16.45
CA TYR A 70 17.89 -6.24 15.52
C TYR A 70 18.05 -7.76 15.58
N ASP A 71 18.08 -8.34 16.79
CA ASP A 71 18.13 -9.79 16.98
C ASP A 71 16.92 -10.52 16.34
N VAL A 72 15.76 -9.87 16.33
CA VAL A 72 14.55 -10.42 15.69
C VAL A 72 14.66 -10.29 14.18
N LEU A 73 15.07 -9.12 13.68
CA LEU A 73 15.19 -8.88 12.23
C LEU A 73 16.23 -9.78 11.58
N GLU A 74 17.36 -10.03 12.25
CA GLU A 74 18.41 -10.91 11.77
C GLU A 74 17.93 -12.37 11.59
N LYS A 75 16.98 -12.77 12.43
CA LYS A 75 16.39 -14.12 12.39
C LYS A 75 15.15 -14.22 11.50
N THR A 76 14.65 -13.08 11.01
CA THR A 76 13.43 -13.04 10.20
C THR A 76 13.74 -13.33 8.73
N PRO A 77 13.23 -14.42 8.16
CA PRO A 77 13.45 -14.72 6.75
C PRO A 77 12.79 -13.64 5.87
N GLY A 78 13.43 -13.30 4.76
CA GLY A 78 12.95 -12.27 3.84
C GLY A 78 13.39 -10.84 4.18
N VAL A 79 14.12 -10.64 5.28
CA VAL A 79 14.78 -9.38 5.60
C VAL A 79 16.21 -9.42 5.04
N ARG A 80 16.52 -8.44 4.17
CA ARG A 80 17.86 -8.33 3.55
C ARG A 80 18.80 -7.45 4.35
N GLN A 81 18.31 -6.28 4.75
CA GLN A 81 19.08 -5.32 5.56
C GLN A 81 18.15 -4.31 6.20
N TRP A 82 18.64 -3.57 7.18
CA TRP A 82 17.90 -2.47 7.81
C TRP A 82 18.79 -1.28 8.14
N TRP A 83 18.19 -0.11 8.21
CA TRP A 83 18.82 1.12 8.65
C TRP A 83 17.97 1.74 9.75
N THR A 84 18.62 2.23 10.79
CA THR A 84 17.93 2.83 11.94
C THR A 84 18.40 4.26 12.14
N ILE A 85 17.45 5.15 12.34
CA ILE A 85 17.66 6.52 12.73
C ILE A 85 17.17 6.66 14.18
N GLY A 86 18.12 6.63 15.14
CA GLY A 86 17.81 6.86 16.56
C GLY A 86 17.52 8.33 16.83
N GLY A 87 16.61 8.60 17.76
CA GLY A 87 16.25 9.95 18.15
C GLY A 87 15.30 10.66 17.17
N MET A 88 14.67 9.94 16.26
CA MET A 88 13.72 10.50 15.30
C MET A 88 12.44 9.66 15.22
N SER A 89 11.29 10.30 15.36
CA SER A 89 9.98 9.73 15.10
C SER A 89 9.49 10.17 13.72
N LEU A 90 9.35 9.23 12.80
CA LEU A 90 8.75 9.51 11.49
C LEU A 90 7.23 9.72 11.59
N LEU A 91 6.59 9.15 12.61
CA LEU A 91 5.15 9.26 12.81
C LEU A 91 4.72 10.70 13.10
N ASP A 92 5.51 11.39 13.94
CA ASP A 92 5.22 12.76 14.38
C ASP A 92 6.13 13.80 13.71
N GLY A 93 7.13 13.37 12.93
CA GLY A 93 8.13 14.23 12.34
C GLY A 93 9.02 14.93 13.38
N SER A 94 9.09 14.40 14.59
CA SER A 94 9.81 15.02 15.72
C SER A 94 11.16 14.36 15.98
N THR A 95 12.09 15.13 16.56
CA THR A 95 13.36 14.60 17.06
C THR A 95 13.28 14.49 18.58
N VAL A 96 13.19 13.26 19.06
CA VAL A 96 13.00 12.93 20.49
C VAL A 96 13.82 11.70 20.88
N PRO A 97 14.46 11.69 22.05
CA PRO A 97 15.39 10.63 22.44
C PRO A 97 14.72 9.27 22.67
N ASN A 98 13.43 9.26 22.94
CA ASN A 98 12.62 8.06 23.18
C ASN A 98 12.06 7.41 21.92
N ALA A 99 12.40 7.92 20.74
CA ALA A 99 11.92 7.36 19.48
C ALA A 99 13.06 6.97 18.54
N ALA A 100 12.76 6.04 17.65
CA ALA A 100 13.62 5.66 16.54
C ALA A 100 12.77 5.23 15.35
N THR A 101 13.27 5.50 14.17
CA THR A 101 12.67 5.04 12.90
C THR A 101 13.64 4.08 12.22
N MET A 102 13.10 2.98 11.74
CA MET A 102 13.87 1.93 11.09
C MET A 102 13.27 1.65 9.71
N TYR A 103 14.15 1.59 8.71
CA TYR A 103 13.81 1.15 7.35
C TYR A 103 14.33 -0.27 7.16
N VAL A 104 13.44 -1.20 6.94
CA VAL A 104 13.74 -2.61 6.73
C VAL A 104 13.59 -2.92 5.26
N MET A 105 14.67 -3.28 4.60
CA MET A 105 14.65 -3.72 3.21
C MET A 105 14.39 -5.22 3.16
N LEU A 106 13.40 -5.58 2.37
CA LEU A 106 13.00 -6.96 2.14
C LEU A 106 13.73 -7.54 0.91
N ASP A 107 13.80 -8.84 0.84
CA ASP A 107 14.28 -9.53 -0.36
C ASP A 107 13.39 -9.28 -1.57
N SER A 108 13.91 -9.59 -2.76
CA SER A 108 13.17 -9.39 -4.00
C SER A 108 11.82 -10.12 -3.97
N MET A 109 10.82 -9.52 -4.59
CA MET A 109 9.46 -10.03 -4.66
C MET A 109 9.39 -11.47 -5.21
N GLU A 110 10.26 -11.81 -6.18
CA GLU A 110 10.34 -13.13 -6.77
C GLU A 110 10.74 -14.21 -5.75
N HIS A 111 11.66 -13.90 -4.86
CA HIS A 111 12.09 -14.81 -3.80
C HIS A 111 11.03 -14.96 -2.70
N ARG A 112 10.33 -13.87 -2.35
CA ARG A 112 9.33 -13.88 -1.29
C ARG A 112 7.99 -14.51 -1.71
N GLN A 113 7.59 -14.38 -2.97
CA GLN A 113 6.36 -15.02 -3.48
C GLN A 113 6.45 -16.54 -3.56
N SER A 114 7.65 -17.10 -3.65
CA SER A 114 7.84 -18.56 -3.64
C SER A 114 7.66 -19.20 -2.26
N ASP A 115 7.68 -18.40 -1.19
CA ASP A 115 7.53 -18.87 0.19
C ASP A 115 6.29 -18.22 0.84
N PRO A 116 5.25 -19.03 1.18
CA PRO A 116 4.02 -18.52 1.80
C PRO A 116 4.23 -17.80 3.14
N GLN A 117 5.36 -18.06 3.84
CA GLN A 117 5.69 -17.42 5.12
C GLN A 117 6.32 -16.02 4.94
N GLN A 118 6.81 -15.72 3.74
CA GLN A 118 7.46 -14.44 3.40
C GLN A 118 6.56 -13.55 2.52
N SER A 119 5.44 -14.10 2.07
CA SER A 119 4.44 -13.35 1.32
C SER A 119 3.72 -12.37 2.25
N LEU A 120 3.64 -11.12 1.86
CA LEU A 120 2.90 -10.07 2.60
C LEU A 120 1.39 -10.13 2.35
N TRP A 121 0.92 -11.03 1.47
CA TRP A 121 -0.47 -11.19 1.02
C TRP A 121 -0.92 -12.63 1.10
#